data_aabe8ed2f21261c062907abc4efb5e95
#
_entry.id   aabe8ed2f21261c062907abc4efb5e95
#
_cell.length_a   1.000
_cell.length_b   1.000
_cell.length_c   1.000
_cell.angle_alpha   90.00
_cell.angle_beta   90.00
_cell.angle_gamma   90.00
#
_symmetry.space_group_name_H-M   'P 1'
#
loop_
_entity.id
_entity.type
_entity.pdbx_description
1 polymer ?
#
loop_
_entity_poly.entity_id
_entity_poly.type
_entity_poly.pdbx_seq_one_letter_code
_entity_poly.pdbx_strand_id
1 'polypeptide(L)'
;MTPGEQDLSFCSQHSGDRGNHQKVVSFSYFGDEASELSQIRGYLKHIKTNLEAVKEFYPGWTMRIYHDVPKNDSRMAFMCDLACNNSQLDLCAVEEIPNLGNVKLMHPPSWRFLAMLDSRVDLMLSRDLDTVISPREVVAVKKWLESKKFSHIIRDHPFHYFPIMAGTFGVQKYSKGDVDMIENTFRLAMTDPLFWAPYHAYGPDQTLLKKYFWPWFKIHNLSHDAYNCEKFPHTKPFVTKRPSTPRNYIGGKIAENVTLDVPCPPACRFDPTWTFC
;
A
#
# COMPACT_ATOMS: atom_id res chain seq x y z
N MET A 1 1.27 -33.70 0.24
CA MET A 1 1.17 -32.64 1.26
C MET A 1 1.37 -33.31 2.60
N THR A 2 2.49 -33.05 3.25
CA THR A 2 2.75 -33.54 4.62
C THR A 2 1.81 -32.80 5.59
N PRO A 3 1.13 -33.48 6.52
CA PRO A 3 0.33 -32.84 7.54
C PRO A 3 1.30 -32.19 8.55
N GLY A 4 1.47 -30.87 8.50
CA GLY A 4 2.30 -30.16 9.48
C GLY A 4 2.80 -28.78 9.11
N GLU A 5 2.69 -28.30 7.89
CA GLU A 5 2.92 -26.89 7.60
C GLU A 5 1.70 -26.10 8.07
N GLN A 6 1.80 -25.56 9.28
CA GLN A 6 0.86 -24.55 9.74
C GLN A 6 0.98 -23.37 8.79
N ASP A 7 -0.11 -23.08 8.11
CA ASP A 7 -0.28 -21.98 7.17
C ASP A 7 -0.28 -20.66 7.97
N LEU A 8 0.92 -20.19 8.31
CA LEU A 8 1.11 -19.03 9.19
C LEU A 8 0.98 -17.75 8.37
N SER A 9 0.31 -16.75 8.91
CA SER A 9 0.23 -15.42 8.33
C SER A 9 1.62 -14.77 8.21
N PHE A 10 1.86 -13.99 7.17
CA PHE A 10 3.07 -13.14 7.02
C PHE A 10 2.96 -11.83 7.81
N CYS A 11 2.37 -11.85 9.01
CA CYS A 11 2.23 -10.72 9.90
C CYS A 11 2.44 -11.15 11.36
N SER A 12 1.42 -11.79 11.95
CA SER A 12 1.43 -12.22 13.35
C SER A 12 0.47 -13.40 13.54
N GLN A 13 0.54 -14.07 14.68
CA GLN A 13 -0.43 -15.10 15.04
C GLN A 13 -1.85 -14.55 15.04
N HIS A 14 -2.07 -13.38 15.64
CA HIS A 14 -3.38 -12.72 15.67
C HIS A 14 -3.97 -12.49 14.26
N SER A 15 -3.13 -12.05 13.32
CA SER A 15 -3.52 -11.92 11.92
C SER A 15 -3.86 -13.27 11.29
N GLY A 16 -3.12 -14.33 11.65
CA GLY A 16 -3.40 -15.70 11.22
C GLY A 16 -4.75 -16.22 11.72
N ASP A 17 -5.11 -15.91 12.95
CA ASP A 17 -6.36 -16.35 13.60
C ASP A 17 -7.62 -15.76 12.93
N ARG A 18 -7.47 -14.71 12.09
CA ARG A 18 -8.57 -14.19 11.26
C ARG A 18 -9.02 -15.16 10.15
N GLY A 19 -8.24 -16.22 9.88
CA GLY A 19 -8.52 -17.18 8.81
C GLY A 19 -8.15 -16.65 7.42
N ASN A 20 -8.70 -17.29 6.40
CA ASN A 20 -8.46 -17.01 4.98
C ASN A 20 -9.36 -15.87 4.45
N HIS A 21 -9.12 -15.46 3.21
CA HIS A 21 -9.90 -14.45 2.48
C HIS A 21 -9.81 -13.04 3.08
N GLN A 22 -8.65 -12.72 3.65
CA GLN A 22 -8.41 -11.40 4.24
C GLN A 22 -8.29 -10.32 3.16
N LYS A 23 -8.78 -9.12 3.51
CA LYS A 23 -8.66 -7.91 2.72
C LYS A 23 -7.85 -6.91 3.54
N VAL A 24 -6.73 -6.45 3.02
CA VAL A 24 -5.73 -5.72 3.79
C VAL A 24 -5.37 -4.39 3.14
N VAL A 25 -5.35 -3.32 3.92
CA VAL A 25 -4.65 -2.08 3.59
C VAL A 25 -3.32 -2.10 4.33
N SER A 26 -2.22 -2.16 3.60
CA SER A 26 -0.88 -2.45 4.12
C SER A 26 0.00 -1.22 4.13
N PHE A 27 0.66 -1.00 5.26
CA PHE A 27 1.52 0.14 5.54
C PHE A 27 2.87 -0.32 6.11
N SER A 28 3.91 0.51 5.93
CA SER A 28 5.19 0.40 6.65
C SER A 28 5.31 1.55 7.65
N TYR A 29 5.78 1.23 8.85
CA TYR A 29 6.16 2.21 9.88
C TYR A 29 7.57 1.90 10.37
N PHE A 30 8.49 2.85 10.22
CA PHE A 30 9.91 2.66 10.50
C PHE A 30 10.57 3.96 10.95
N GLY A 31 11.74 3.83 11.55
CA GLY A 31 12.54 4.93 12.05
C GLY A 31 12.72 4.89 13.56
N ASP A 32 13.67 5.68 14.07
CA ASP A 32 13.97 5.77 15.48
C ASP A 32 13.07 6.77 16.23
N GLU A 33 13.05 6.69 17.56
CA GLU A 33 12.28 7.58 18.41
C GLU A 33 12.73 9.05 18.27
N ALA A 34 14.01 9.29 18.02
CA ALA A 34 14.54 10.64 17.85
C ALA A 34 14.05 11.29 16.56
N SER A 35 13.95 10.53 15.45
CA SER A 35 13.36 11.02 14.20
C SER A 35 11.87 11.33 14.35
N GLU A 36 11.15 10.53 15.13
CA GLU A 36 9.72 10.73 15.43
C GLU A 36 9.49 11.99 16.27
N LEU A 37 10.34 12.23 17.28
CA LEU A 37 10.24 13.40 18.14
C LEU A 37 10.65 14.70 17.44
N SER A 38 11.62 14.66 16.52
CA SER A 38 12.18 15.84 15.88
C SER A 38 11.39 16.35 14.67
N GLN A 39 10.80 15.44 13.92
CA GLN A 39 10.10 15.80 12.68
C GLN A 39 8.61 15.49 12.69
N ILE A 40 8.13 14.53 13.48
CA ILE A 40 6.87 13.92 13.15
C ILE A 40 6.22 13.18 14.33
N ARG A 41 5.90 13.84 15.38
CA ARG A 41 4.77 13.41 16.24
C ARG A 41 3.50 13.15 15.43
N GLY A 42 3.63 13.23 14.11
CA GLY A 42 2.62 13.04 13.09
C GLY A 42 2.41 11.60 12.64
N TYR A 43 3.45 10.76 12.50
CA TYR A 43 3.28 9.39 11.96
C TYR A 43 2.43 8.50 12.87
N LEU A 44 2.60 8.56 14.17
CA LEU A 44 1.71 7.87 15.11
C LEU A 44 0.26 8.36 15.01
N LYS A 45 0.04 9.68 14.86
CA LYS A 45 -1.30 10.24 14.60
C LYS A 45 -1.87 9.73 13.27
N HIS A 46 -1.01 9.56 12.25
CA HIS A 46 -1.42 9.05 10.96
C HIS A 46 -1.88 7.60 11.03
N ILE A 47 -1.34 6.78 11.96
CA ILE A 47 -1.87 5.44 12.23
C ILE A 47 -3.35 5.52 12.60
N LYS A 48 -3.69 6.36 13.58
CA LYS A 48 -5.08 6.54 14.01
C LYS A 48 -5.95 7.09 12.88
N THR A 49 -5.49 8.12 12.18
CA THR A 49 -6.22 8.73 11.06
C THR A 49 -6.50 7.72 9.94
N ASN A 50 -5.50 6.92 9.55
CA ASN A 50 -5.69 5.90 8.53
C ASN A 50 -6.56 4.73 9.02
N LEU A 51 -6.47 4.36 10.30
CA LEU A 51 -7.34 3.34 10.88
C LEU A 51 -8.81 3.75 10.83
N GLU A 52 -9.13 5.00 11.19
CA GLU A 52 -10.49 5.53 11.07
C GLU A 52 -10.95 5.57 9.60
N ALA A 53 -10.07 5.97 8.68
CA ALA A 53 -10.38 5.96 7.26
C ALA A 53 -10.60 4.54 6.71
N VAL A 54 -9.82 3.54 7.15
CA VAL A 54 -10.05 2.13 6.78
C VAL A 54 -11.39 1.65 7.30
N LYS A 55 -11.76 1.97 8.53
CA LYS A 55 -13.06 1.60 9.10
C LYS A 55 -14.23 2.21 8.31
N GLU A 56 -14.11 3.47 7.96
CA GLU A 56 -15.15 4.21 7.23
C GLU A 56 -15.29 3.74 5.78
N PHE A 57 -14.16 3.69 5.06
CA PHE A 57 -14.17 3.53 3.60
C PHE A 57 -14.01 2.08 3.14
N TYR A 58 -13.42 1.23 3.96
CA TYR A 58 -13.18 -0.19 3.65
C TYR A 58 -13.71 -1.11 4.76
N PRO A 59 -15.05 -1.10 5.01
CA PRO A 59 -15.63 -1.95 6.03
C PRO A 59 -15.31 -3.43 5.76
N GLY A 60 -14.86 -4.13 6.81
CA GLY A 60 -14.43 -5.54 6.72
C GLY A 60 -13.01 -5.74 6.17
N TRP A 61 -12.25 -4.68 5.95
CA TRP A 61 -10.82 -4.76 5.67
C TRP A 61 -10.01 -4.56 6.95
N THR A 62 -8.79 -5.07 6.96
CA THR A 62 -7.84 -4.93 8.06
C THR A 62 -6.74 -3.95 7.67
N MET A 63 -6.46 -2.97 8.51
CA MET A 63 -5.24 -2.18 8.45
C MET A 63 -4.09 -3.01 8.99
N ARG A 64 -3.03 -3.20 8.20
CA ARG A 64 -1.86 -3.98 8.60
C ARG A 64 -0.62 -3.11 8.56
N ILE A 65 0.11 -3.04 9.68
CA ILE A 65 1.31 -2.20 9.84
C ILE A 65 2.53 -3.08 10.07
N TYR A 66 3.45 -3.10 9.10
CA TYR A 66 4.77 -3.69 9.24
C TYR A 66 5.71 -2.68 9.90
N HIS A 67 6.33 -3.03 11.03
CA HIS A 67 7.13 -2.10 11.83
C HIS A 67 8.37 -2.73 12.46
N ASP A 68 9.37 -1.89 12.76
CA ASP A 68 10.59 -2.23 13.48
C ASP A 68 10.65 -1.63 14.89
N VAL A 69 9.52 -1.20 15.43
CA VAL A 69 9.45 -0.59 16.76
C VAL A 69 9.79 -1.61 17.84
N PRO A 70 10.80 -1.35 18.69
CA PRO A 70 11.17 -2.26 19.77
C PRO A 70 10.05 -2.44 20.80
N LYS A 71 9.97 -3.65 21.40
CA LYS A 71 8.91 -3.98 22.39
C LYS A 71 8.85 -3.03 23.59
N ASN A 72 9.99 -2.45 24.00
CA ASN A 72 10.11 -1.54 25.15
C ASN A 72 10.00 -0.04 24.76
N ASP A 73 9.69 0.28 23.51
CA ASP A 73 9.55 1.64 23.03
C ASP A 73 8.18 2.22 23.39
N SER A 74 8.11 3.50 23.73
CA SER A 74 6.85 4.19 24.06
C SER A 74 5.85 4.18 22.88
N ARG A 75 6.35 4.18 21.65
CA ARG A 75 5.55 4.05 20.42
C ARG A 75 4.84 2.71 20.37
N MET A 76 5.50 1.63 20.83
CA MET A 76 4.89 0.30 20.87
C MET A 76 3.71 0.25 21.83
N ALA A 77 3.81 0.91 22.99
CA ALA A 77 2.69 1.00 23.94
C ALA A 77 1.46 1.67 23.28
N PHE A 78 1.67 2.78 22.55
CA PHE A 78 0.60 3.44 21.81
C PHE A 78 -0.01 2.55 20.72
N MET A 79 0.82 1.86 19.93
CA MET A 79 0.37 0.97 18.86
C MET A 79 -0.40 -0.23 19.41
N CYS A 80 0.06 -0.81 20.52
CA CYS A 80 -0.63 -1.90 21.22
C CYS A 80 -1.97 -1.46 21.77
N ASP A 81 -2.07 -0.28 22.38
CA ASP A 81 -3.34 0.26 22.86
C ASP A 81 -4.34 0.43 21.71
N LEU A 82 -3.89 1.00 20.59
CA LEU A 82 -4.72 1.08 19.39
C LEU A 82 -5.18 -0.30 18.90
N ALA A 83 -4.29 -1.28 18.83
CA ALA A 83 -4.62 -2.62 18.33
C ALA A 83 -5.56 -3.36 19.29
N CYS A 84 -5.35 -3.23 20.61
CA CYS A 84 -6.23 -3.82 21.62
C CYS A 84 -7.67 -3.29 21.54
N ASN A 85 -7.81 -2.01 21.20
CA ASN A 85 -9.12 -1.36 21.10
C ASN A 85 -9.74 -1.42 19.69
N ASN A 86 -9.02 -1.99 18.71
CA ASN A 86 -9.47 -1.98 17.30
C ASN A 86 -9.19 -3.32 16.61
N SER A 87 -10.21 -4.14 16.52
CA SER A 87 -10.11 -5.46 15.88
C SER A 87 -9.71 -5.43 14.40
N GLN A 88 -9.74 -4.29 13.73
CA GLN A 88 -9.32 -4.10 12.33
C GLN A 88 -7.85 -3.66 12.19
N LEU A 89 -7.05 -3.66 13.26
CA LEU A 89 -5.63 -3.30 13.22
C LEU A 89 -4.75 -4.51 13.53
N ASP A 90 -3.84 -4.84 12.61
CA ASP A 90 -2.78 -5.83 12.78
C ASP A 90 -1.42 -5.14 12.85
N LEU A 91 -0.61 -5.55 13.84
CA LEU A 91 0.78 -5.14 13.98
C LEU A 91 1.70 -6.31 13.58
N CYS A 92 2.64 -6.04 12.69
CA CYS A 92 3.54 -7.04 12.11
C CYS A 92 5.00 -6.64 12.42
N ALA A 93 5.59 -7.19 13.46
CA ALA A 93 6.99 -6.94 13.81
C ALA A 93 7.91 -7.58 12.76
N VAL A 94 8.66 -6.76 12.01
CA VAL A 94 9.51 -7.24 10.90
C VAL A 94 10.71 -8.08 11.36
N GLU A 95 11.00 -8.10 12.65
CA GLU A 95 12.02 -8.96 13.24
C GLU A 95 11.55 -10.41 13.44
N GLU A 96 10.23 -10.65 13.43
CA GLU A 96 9.61 -11.93 13.80
C GLU A 96 8.49 -12.33 12.82
N ILE A 97 8.63 -12.05 11.50
CA ILE A 97 7.61 -12.43 10.51
C ILE A 97 7.54 -13.97 10.40
N PRO A 98 6.36 -14.57 10.66
CA PRO A 98 6.18 -16.00 10.48
C PRO A 98 6.60 -16.45 9.06
N ASN A 99 7.27 -17.60 8.94
CA ASN A 99 7.80 -18.18 7.71
C ASN A 99 8.96 -17.42 7.00
N LEU A 100 9.25 -16.17 7.38
CA LEU A 100 10.38 -15.38 6.83
C LEU A 100 11.45 -15.07 7.88
N GLY A 101 11.10 -15.08 9.16
CA GLY A 101 12.00 -14.68 10.23
C GLY A 101 12.23 -13.16 10.26
N ASN A 102 13.47 -12.74 10.44
CA ASN A 102 13.85 -11.34 10.55
C ASN A 102 14.09 -10.74 9.16
N VAL A 103 13.20 -9.83 8.75
CA VAL A 103 13.29 -9.08 7.48
C VAL A 103 13.59 -7.59 7.68
N LYS A 104 14.10 -7.21 8.85
CA LYS A 104 14.42 -5.81 9.20
C LYS A 104 15.42 -5.17 8.23
N LEU A 105 16.33 -5.96 7.66
CA LEU A 105 17.31 -5.48 6.68
C LEU A 105 16.73 -5.20 5.29
N MET A 106 15.52 -5.67 5.01
CA MET A 106 14.80 -5.30 3.80
C MET A 106 14.52 -3.80 3.79
N HIS A 107 14.56 -3.15 2.63
CA HIS A 107 14.24 -1.73 2.49
C HIS A 107 12.88 -1.39 3.13
N PRO A 108 12.84 -0.58 4.20
CA PRO A 108 11.65 -0.42 5.05
C PRO A 108 10.37 -0.02 4.33
N PRO A 109 10.37 0.93 3.36
CA PRO A 109 9.17 1.22 2.57
C PRO A 109 8.58 0.00 1.86
N SER A 110 9.38 -1.06 1.61
CA SER A 110 8.93 -2.28 0.93
C SER A 110 8.30 -3.31 1.87
N TRP A 111 8.37 -3.17 3.20
CA TRP A 111 7.77 -4.13 4.13
C TRP A 111 6.27 -4.30 3.92
N ARG A 112 5.56 -3.23 3.55
CA ARG A 112 4.12 -3.29 3.23
C ARG A 112 3.79 -4.26 2.09
N PHE A 113 4.77 -4.63 1.26
CA PHE A 113 4.57 -5.60 0.19
C PHE A 113 4.50 -7.04 0.68
N LEU A 114 4.94 -7.32 1.91
CA LEU A 114 4.85 -8.65 2.52
C LEU A 114 3.42 -9.18 2.60
N ALA A 115 2.42 -8.28 2.68
CA ALA A 115 1.02 -8.68 2.62
C ALA A 115 0.63 -9.39 1.29
N MET A 116 1.37 -9.17 0.20
CA MET A 116 1.15 -9.91 -1.06
C MET A 116 1.52 -11.38 -0.95
N LEU A 117 2.53 -11.70 -0.12
CA LEU A 117 3.01 -13.08 0.08
C LEU A 117 2.09 -13.91 0.97
N ASP A 118 1.28 -13.26 1.82
CA ASP A 118 0.39 -13.94 2.75
C ASP A 118 -0.72 -14.68 1.98
N SER A 119 -0.70 -16.01 2.02
CA SER A 119 -1.68 -16.86 1.32
C SER A 119 -3.11 -16.65 1.82
N ARG A 120 -3.27 -16.13 3.04
CA ARG A 120 -4.57 -15.81 3.64
C ARG A 120 -5.15 -14.49 3.17
N VAL A 121 -4.34 -13.65 2.50
CA VAL A 121 -4.76 -12.35 1.97
C VAL A 121 -5.16 -12.47 0.51
N ASP A 122 -6.42 -12.27 0.19
CA ASP A 122 -6.92 -12.25 -1.19
C ASP A 122 -6.76 -10.87 -1.83
N LEU A 123 -6.96 -9.81 -1.04
CA LEU A 123 -6.93 -8.42 -1.51
C LEU A 123 -5.93 -7.61 -0.68
N MET A 124 -5.03 -6.90 -1.35
CA MET A 124 -4.09 -5.99 -0.70
C MET A 124 -4.08 -4.64 -1.40
N LEU A 125 -4.15 -3.56 -0.61
CA LEU A 125 -3.82 -2.20 -1.02
C LEU A 125 -2.53 -1.77 -0.32
N SER A 126 -1.55 -1.28 -1.08
CA SER A 126 -0.33 -0.69 -0.54
C SER A 126 -0.51 0.82 -0.42
N ARG A 127 -0.27 1.37 0.78
CA ARG A 127 -0.40 2.81 1.06
C ARG A 127 0.77 3.35 1.86
N ASP A 128 1.07 4.64 1.65
CA ASP A 128 2.01 5.37 2.48
C ASP A 128 1.29 5.85 3.74
N LEU A 129 1.94 5.74 4.89
CA LEU A 129 1.31 6.04 6.18
C LEU A 129 1.05 7.54 6.35
N ASP A 130 1.82 8.39 5.67
CA ASP A 130 1.66 9.86 5.67
C ASP A 130 0.60 10.38 4.70
N THR A 131 -0.15 9.49 4.05
CA THR A 131 -1.26 9.82 3.15
C THR A 131 -2.59 9.36 3.74
N VAL A 132 -3.70 9.97 3.30
CA VAL A 132 -5.06 9.61 3.73
C VAL A 132 -5.85 8.99 2.60
N ILE A 133 -6.59 7.93 2.92
CA ILE A 133 -7.58 7.35 2.02
C ILE A 133 -8.69 8.39 1.76
N SER A 134 -9.00 8.63 0.50
CA SER A 134 -9.99 9.62 0.10
C SER A 134 -11.20 8.98 -0.60
N PRO A 135 -12.38 9.64 -0.60
CA PRO A 135 -13.54 9.15 -1.35
C PRO A 135 -13.24 8.91 -2.84
N ARG A 136 -12.36 9.71 -3.45
CA ARG A 136 -11.91 9.55 -4.84
C ARG A 136 -11.16 8.23 -5.03
N GLU A 137 -10.29 7.88 -4.08
CA GLU A 137 -9.59 6.60 -4.07
C GLU A 137 -10.56 5.43 -3.95
N VAL A 138 -11.52 5.53 -3.03
CA VAL A 138 -12.52 4.48 -2.78
C VAL A 138 -13.31 4.15 -4.05
N VAL A 139 -13.72 5.16 -4.81
CA VAL A 139 -14.40 4.96 -6.10
C VAL A 139 -13.49 4.26 -7.11
N ALA A 140 -12.21 4.66 -7.20
CA ALA A 140 -11.26 4.02 -8.09
C ALA A 140 -11.00 2.54 -7.72
N VAL A 141 -10.83 2.26 -6.42
CA VAL A 141 -10.70 0.88 -5.90
C VAL A 141 -11.94 0.05 -6.19
N LYS A 142 -13.15 0.60 -5.96
CA LYS A 142 -14.40 -0.09 -6.29
C LYS A 142 -14.48 -0.48 -7.76
N LYS A 143 -14.11 0.43 -8.67
CA LYS A 143 -14.05 0.15 -10.12
C LYS A 143 -13.06 -0.96 -10.45
N TRP A 144 -11.93 -0.99 -9.78
CA TRP A 144 -10.98 -2.08 -9.93
C TRP A 144 -11.54 -3.42 -9.46
N LEU A 145 -12.14 -3.48 -8.28
CA LEU A 145 -12.74 -4.72 -7.77
C LEU A 145 -13.85 -5.25 -8.71
N GLU A 146 -14.68 -4.37 -9.26
CA GLU A 146 -15.71 -4.72 -10.27
C GLU A 146 -15.09 -5.27 -11.55
N SER A 147 -13.90 -4.80 -11.94
CA SER A 147 -13.21 -5.21 -13.16
C SER A 147 -12.60 -6.61 -13.10
N LYS A 148 -12.44 -7.17 -11.91
CA LYS A 148 -11.75 -8.45 -11.63
C LYS A 148 -10.34 -8.51 -12.22
N LYS A 149 -9.67 -7.37 -12.38
CA LYS A 149 -8.27 -7.32 -12.80
C LYS A 149 -7.37 -7.63 -11.62
N PHE A 150 -6.29 -8.37 -11.86
CA PHE A 150 -5.32 -8.79 -10.85
C PHE A 150 -4.70 -7.61 -10.08
N SER A 151 -4.30 -6.54 -10.77
CA SER A 151 -3.66 -5.40 -10.14
C SER A 151 -4.40 -4.08 -10.40
N HIS A 152 -4.29 -3.17 -9.46
CA HIS A 152 -4.78 -1.80 -9.52
C HIS A 152 -3.62 -0.83 -9.37
N ILE A 153 -3.57 0.20 -10.21
CA ILE A 153 -2.53 1.22 -10.18
C ILE A 153 -3.20 2.59 -10.24
N ILE A 154 -2.82 3.46 -9.31
CA ILE A 154 -3.33 4.83 -9.23
C ILE A 154 -2.21 5.83 -9.45
N ARG A 155 -2.39 6.76 -10.39
CA ARG A 155 -1.51 7.88 -10.67
C ARG A 155 -2.35 9.15 -10.73
N ASP A 156 -2.35 9.92 -9.64
CA ASP A 156 -3.22 11.10 -9.47
C ASP A 156 -2.42 12.41 -9.27
N HIS A 157 -1.14 12.40 -9.67
CA HIS A 157 -0.25 13.56 -9.61
C HIS A 157 0.68 13.59 -10.83
N PRO A 158 1.11 14.75 -11.34
CA PRO A 158 2.07 14.83 -12.46
C PRO A 158 3.36 14.04 -12.22
N PHE A 159 3.84 14.00 -10.96
CA PHE A 159 5.03 13.24 -10.59
C PHE A 159 4.78 11.76 -10.29
N HIS A 160 3.54 11.26 -10.44
CA HIS A 160 3.25 9.84 -10.41
C HIS A 160 3.58 9.18 -11.76
N TYR A 161 4.83 9.27 -12.19
CA TYR A 161 5.29 8.85 -13.51
C TYR A 161 5.92 7.45 -13.56
N PHE A 162 5.95 6.73 -12.44
CA PHE A 162 6.33 5.31 -12.43
C PHE A 162 5.19 4.41 -12.91
N PRO A 163 5.52 3.26 -13.52
CA PRO A 163 4.50 2.29 -13.93
C PRO A 163 3.63 1.83 -12.78
N ILE A 164 4.24 1.55 -11.60
CA ILE A 164 3.56 1.25 -10.34
C ILE A 164 4.03 2.26 -9.32
N MET A 165 3.10 2.96 -8.69
CA MET A 165 3.37 3.84 -7.56
C MET A 165 3.32 3.01 -6.28
N ALA A 166 4.40 2.95 -5.51
CA ALA A 166 4.55 2.07 -4.36
C ALA A 166 3.50 2.28 -3.26
N GLY A 167 3.05 3.52 -3.08
CA GLY A 167 2.02 3.90 -2.09
C GLY A 167 0.59 3.93 -2.62
N THR A 168 0.34 3.60 -3.89
CA THR A 168 -1.00 3.70 -4.48
C THR A 168 -1.31 2.58 -5.46
N PHE A 169 -0.98 1.34 -5.11
CA PHE A 169 -1.37 0.18 -5.90
C PHE A 169 -2.14 -0.85 -5.06
N GLY A 170 -2.73 -1.82 -5.73
CA GLY A 170 -3.40 -2.96 -5.11
C GLY A 170 -3.23 -4.24 -5.92
N VAL A 171 -3.41 -5.36 -5.24
CA VAL A 171 -3.36 -6.71 -5.82
C VAL A 171 -4.58 -7.51 -5.35
N GLN A 172 -5.19 -8.25 -6.26
CA GLN A 172 -6.25 -9.21 -5.99
C GLN A 172 -5.82 -10.57 -6.52
N LYS A 173 -5.70 -11.55 -5.63
CA LYS A 173 -5.33 -12.92 -5.96
C LYS A 173 -6.58 -13.76 -6.18
N TYR A 174 -6.63 -14.52 -7.26
CA TYR A 174 -7.78 -15.36 -7.62
C TYR A 174 -7.45 -16.84 -7.63
N SER A 175 -6.17 -17.17 -7.70
CA SER A 175 -5.71 -18.53 -7.90
C SER A 175 -4.39 -18.80 -7.19
N LYS A 176 -4.08 -20.10 -7.01
CA LYS A 176 -2.76 -20.52 -6.56
C LYS A 176 -1.65 -20.01 -7.50
N GLY A 177 -1.91 -19.94 -8.81
CA GLY A 177 -0.96 -19.41 -9.80
C GLY A 177 -0.57 -17.97 -9.55
N ASP A 178 -1.51 -17.13 -9.06
CA ASP A 178 -1.22 -15.75 -8.68
C ASP A 178 -0.28 -15.70 -7.47
N VAL A 179 -0.51 -16.56 -6.47
CA VAL A 179 0.35 -16.69 -5.28
C VAL A 179 1.75 -17.13 -5.69
N ASP A 180 1.86 -18.21 -6.45
CA ASP A 180 3.15 -18.77 -6.90
C ASP A 180 3.93 -17.73 -7.73
N MET A 181 3.25 -16.95 -8.58
CA MET A 181 3.86 -15.87 -9.35
C MET A 181 4.40 -14.76 -8.45
N ILE A 182 3.63 -14.32 -7.47
CA ILE A 182 4.06 -13.28 -6.51
C ILE A 182 5.29 -13.77 -5.73
N GLU A 183 5.24 -14.99 -5.19
CA GLU A 183 6.35 -15.58 -4.42
C GLU A 183 7.63 -15.67 -5.26
N ASN A 184 7.54 -16.20 -6.48
CA ASN A 184 8.70 -16.32 -7.37
C ASN A 184 9.27 -14.95 -7.74
N THR A 185 8.41 -13.98 -8.01
CA THR A 185 8.82 -12.60 -8.31
C THR A 185 9.50 -11.95 -7.10
N PHE A 186 8.97 -12.18 -5.90
CA PHE A 186 9.55 -11.66 -4.66
C PHE A 186 10.92 -12.29 -4.37
N ARG A 187 11.04 -13.63 -4.51
CA ARG A 187 12.33 -14.33 -4.38
C ARG A 187 13.38 -13.77 -5.34
N LEU A 188 12.97 -13.49 -6.58
CA LEU A 188 13.87 -12.88 -7.56
C LEU A 188 14.25 -11.44 -7.15
N ALA A 189 13.31 -10.64 -6.67
CA ALA A 189 13.58 -9.28 -6.20
C ALA A 189 14.54 -9.26 -5.01
N MET A 190 14.50 -10.27 -4.12
CA MET A 190 15.42 -10.41 -2.99
C MET A 190 16.89 -10.60 -3.40
N THR A 191 17.17 -10.99 -4.63
CA THR A 191 18.54 -11.07 -5.15
C THR A 191 19.10 -9.72 -5.58
N ASP A 192 18.26 -8.68 -5.68
CA ASP A 192 18.68 -7.33 -6.05
C ASP A 192 19.18 -6.56 -4.82
N PRO A 193 20.39 -5.94 -4.89
CA PRO A 193 20.90 -5.11 -3.79
C PRO A 193 19.93 -3.99 -3.34
N LEU A 194 19.09 -3.47 -4.24
CA LEU A 194 18.08 -2.46 -3.90
C LEU A 194 17.04 -2.97 -2.90
N PHE A 195 16.83 -4.29 -2.85
CA PHE A 195 15.91 -4.89 -1.88
C PHE A 195 16.39 -4.69 -0.43
N TRP A 196 17.68 -4.55 -0.25
CA TRP A 196 18.38 -4.39 1.03
C TRP A 196 18.89 -2.96 1.23
N ALA A 197 18.42 -2.00 0.41
CA ALA A 197 18.85 -0.61 0.50
C ALA A 197 18.44 0.01 1.85
N PRO A 198 19.26 0.91 2.43
CA PRO A 198 18.94 1.55 3.69
C PRO A 198 17.70 2.44 3.57
N TYR A 199 17.03 2.70 4.69
CA TYR A 199 15.74 3.42 4.74
C TYR A 199 15.78 4.83 4.14
N HIS A 200 16.91 5.52 4.20
CA HIS A 200 17.08 6.85 3.64
C HIS A 200 17.29 6.88 2.11
N ALA A 201 17.46 5.71 1.47
CA ALA A 201 17.49 5.64 0.01
C ALA A 201 16.08 5.91 -0.54
N TYR A 202 15.97 6.90 -1.42
CA TYR A 202 14.68 7.24 -2.05
C TYR A 202 14.45 6.41 -3.32
N GLY A 203 13.32 5.72 -3.37
CA GLY A 203 12.80 5.07 -4.57
C GLY A 203 13.21 3.62 -4.86
N PRO A 204 13.96 2.88 -4.00
CA PRO A 204 14.22 1.46 -4.21
C PRO A 204 12.93 0.64 -4.37
N ASP A 205 11.91 0.90 -3.54
CA ASP A 205 10.61 0.23 -3.58
C ASP A 205 9.93 0.40 -4.94
N GLN A 206 9.92 1.61 -5.51
CA GLN A 206 9.34 1.87 -6.82
C GLN A 206 10.15 1.24 -7.95
N THR A 207 11.48 1.24 -7.82
CA THR A 207 12.38 0.61 -8.79
C THR A 207 12.21 -0.91 -8.81
N LEU A 208 12.10 -1.55 -7.64
CA LEU A 208 11.82 -2.98 -7.51
C LEU A 208 10.47 -3.34 -8.13
N LEU A 209 9.42 -2.59 -7.83
CA LEU A 209 8.10 -2.78 -8.44
C LEU A 209 8.16 -2.67 -9.97
N LYS A 210 8.84 -1.66 -10.50
CA LYS A 210 9.01 -1.48 -11.94
C LYS A 210 9.78 -2.64 -12.57
N LYS A 211 10.87 -3.09 -11.94
CA LYS A 211 11.77 -4.10 -12.51
C LYS A 211 11.17 -5.50 -12.48
N TYR A 212 10.57 -5.89 -11.36
CA TYR A 212 10.16 -7.26 -11.10
C TYR A 212 8.67 -7.50 -11.25
N PHE A 213 7.82 -6.60 -10.77
CA PHE A 213 6.36 -6.81 -10.75
C PHE A 213 5.65 -6.22 -11.97
N TRP A 214 6.11 -5.10 -12.51
CA TRP A 214 5.47 -4.47 -13.65
C TRP A 214 5.38 -5.37 -14.90
N PRO A 215 6.39 -6.19 -15.27
CA PRO A 215 6.28 -7.09 -16.42
C PRO A 215 5.04 -7.98 -16.39
N TRP A 216 4.60 -8.38 -15.19
CA TRP A 216 3.39 -9.16 -14.99
C TRP A 216 2.15 -8.30 -14.78
N PHE A 217 2.23 -7.32 -13.89
CA PHE A 217 1.08 -6.47 -13.55
C PHE A 217 0.48 -5.76 -14.78
N LYS A 218 1.30 -5.30 -15.72
CA LYS A 218 0.85 -4.61 -16.93
C LYS A 218 -0.15 -5.40 -17.79
N ILE A 219 -0.13 -6.73 -17.70
CA ILE A 219 -0.97 -7.61 -18.53
C ILE A 219 -2.40 -7.67 -17.96
N HIS A 220 -2.53 -7.65 -16.65
CA HIS A 220 -3.78 -7.85 -15.94
C HIS A 220 -4.09 -6.73 -14.94
N ASN A 221 -3.96 -5.46 -15.37
CA ASN A 221 -4.23 -4.33 -14.50
C ASN A 221 -5.47 -3.52 -14.92
N LEU A 222 -6.00 -2.79 -13.94
CA LEU A 222 -6.78 -1.58 -14.14
C LEU A 222 -5.95 -0.41 -13.59
N SER A 223 -5.58 0.54 -14.44
CA SER A 223 -4.89 1.76 -14.01
C SER A 223 -5.81 2.95 -14.11
N HIS A 224 -5.83 3.79 -13.07
CA HIS A 224 -6.43 5.12 -13.11
C HIS A 224 -5.33 6.17 -13.16
N ASP A 225 -5.45 7.14 -14.07
CA ASP A 225 -4.43 8.14 -14.29
C ASP A 225 -5.05 9.51 -14.62
N ALA A 226 -4.58 10.55 -13.94
CA ALA A 226 -5.04 11.91 -14.14
C ALA A 226 -4.06 12.77 -14.96
N TYR A 227 -2.79 12.33 -15.14
CA TYR A 227 -1.75 13.17 -15.75
C TYR A 227 -0.84 12.47 -16.76
N ASN A 228 -0.64 11.16 -16.61
CA ASN A 228 0.33 10.41 -17.39
C ASN A 228 -0.30 9.40 -18.35
N CYS A 229 -1.56 9.60 -18.73
CA CYS A 229 -2.33 8.68 -19.58
C CYS A 229 -1.74 8.50 -21.00
N GLU A 230 -1.04 9.50 -21.53
CA GLU A 230 -0.34 9.39 -22.83
C GLU A 230 0.91 8.49 -22.70
N LYS A 231 1.59 8.56 -21.57
CA LYS A 231 2.75 7.72 -21.27
C LYS A 231 2.35 6.27 -20.99
N PHE A 232 1.18 6.06 -20.39
CA PHE A 232 0.66 4.76 -20.04
C PHE A 232 -0.65 4.48 -20.78
N PRO A 233 -0.60 4.05 -22.05
CA PRO A 233 -1.78 3.73 -22.83
C PRO A 233 -2.61 2.64 -22.14
N HIS A 234 -3.92 2.61 -22.37
CA HIS A 234 -4.90 1.72 -21.73
C HIS A 234 -5.26 2.04 -20.27
N THR A 235 -4.70 3.09 -19.70
CA THR A 235 -5.17 3.61 -18.42
C THR A 235 -6.58 4.24 -18.57
N LYS A 236 -7.32 4.33 -17.46
CA LYS A 236 -8.64 4.94 -17.40
C LYS A 236 -8.57 6.27 -16.66
N PRO A 237 -9.32 7.27 -17.09
CA PRO A 237 -9.49 8.49 -16.30
C PRO A 237 -10.28 8.17 -15.03
N PHE A 238 -10.12 9.02 -14.02
CA PHE A 238 -10.97 8.94 -12.84
C PHE A 238 -12.39 9.38 -13.15
N VAL A 239 -13.36 8.59 -12.74
CA VAL A 239 -14.80 8.88 -12.90
C VAL A 239 -15.32 9.91 -11.89
N THR A 240 -14.45 10.38 -10.99
CA THR A 240 -14.76 11.41 -9.98
C THR A 240 -13.96 12.66 -10.28
N LYS A 241 -14.63 13.81 -10.32
CA LYS A 241 -13.97 15.10 -10.40
C LYS A 241 -13.15 15.36 -9.14
N ARG A 242 -11.97 15.96 -9.29
CA ARG A 242 -11.17 16.41 -8.16
C ARG A 242 -11.93 17.49 -7.37
N PRO A 243 -11.97 17.43 -6.02
CA PRO A 243 -12.57 18.49 -5.22
C PRO A 243 -11.95 19.85 -5.53
N SER A 244 -12.77 20.90 -5.50
CA SER A 244 -12.29 22.26 -5.77
C SER A 244 -11.52 22.87 -4.60
N THR A 245 -11.82 22.40 -3.36
CA THR A 245 -11.20 22.95 -2.14
C THR A 245 -11.28 21.91 -1.00
N PRO A 246 -10.14 21.44 -0.47
CA PRO A 246 -8.82 21.49 -1.09
C PRO A 246 -8.74 20.58 -2.32
N ARG A 247 -7.90 20.92 -3.29
CA ARG A 247 -7.65 20.08 -4.48
C ARG A 247 -6.66 18.97 -4.16
N ASN A 248 -7.06 18.06 -3.31
CA ASN A 248 -6.22 16.93 -2.91
C ASN A 248 -6.10 15.89 -4.04
N TYR A 249 -5.05 15.11 -3.97
CA TYR A 249 -4.82 13.98 -4.86
C TYR A 249 -4.55 12.70 -4.05
N ILE A 250 -4.78 11.55 -4.68
CA ILE A 250 -4.52 10.25 -4.04
C ILE A 250 -3.01 10.08 -3.89
N GLY A 251 -2.56 9.80 -2.66
CA GLY A 251 -1.14 9.78 -2.30
C GLY A 251 -0.59 11.14 -1.86
N GLY A 252 -1.45 12.15 -1.67
CA GLY A 252 -1.06 13.44 -1.08
C GLY A 252 -0.83 13.31 0.42
N LYS A 253 0.21 14.01 0.92
CA LYS A 253 0.60 13.94 2.33
C LYS A 253 -0.35 14.69 3.25
N ILE A 254 -0.65 14.11 4.42
CA ILE A 254 -1.54 14.67 5.44
C ILE A 254 -1.02 16.02 5.97
N ALA A 255 0.28 16.12 6.19
CA ALA A 255 0.90 17.27 6.82
C ALA A 255 1.05 18.49 5.89
N GLU A 256 1.00 18.27 4.60
CA GLU A 256 1.11 19.30 3.59
C GLU A 256 -0.31 19.57 3.08
N ASN A 257 -0.93 20.70 3.41
CA ASN A 257 -2.19 21.14 2.76
C ASN A 257 -1.95 21.35 1.25
N VAL A 258 -1.46 20.32 0.57
CA VAL A 258 -1.01 20.38 -0.82
C VAL A 258 -2.21 20.47 -1.72
N THR A 259 -2.41 21.66 -2.25
CA THR A 259 -3.40 21.88 -3.31
C THR A 259 -2.74 21.65 -4.65
N LEU A 260 -3.24 20.70 -5.42
CA LEU A 260 -2.77 20.42 -6.77
C LEU A 260 -3.50 21.32 -7.78
N ASP A 261 -2.91 22.47 -8.08
CA ASP A 261 -3.45 23.46 -9.02
C ASP A 261 -2.92 23.29 -10.46
N VAL A 262 -2.63 22.06 -10.86
CA VAL A 262 -2.20 21.73 -12.21
C VAL A 262 -3.38 21.16 -12.99
N PRO A 263 -3.76 21.78 -14.13
CA PRO A 263 -4.80 21.20 -15.01
C PRO A 263 -4.39 19.83 -15.53
N CYS A 264 -5.33 18.89 -15.56
CA CYS A 264 -5.04 17.60 -16.16
C CYS A 264 -5.11 17.69 -17.70
N PRO A 265 -4.24 16.94 -18.41
CA PRO A 265 -4.27 16.88 -19.87
C PRO A 265 -5.65 16.47 -20.39
N PRO A 266 -6.13 17.02 -21.51
CA PRO A 266 -7.43 16.65 -22.09
C PRO A 266 -7.61 15.16 -22.31
N ALA A 267 -6.56 14.46 -22.73
CA ALA A 267 -6.56 13.01 -22.94
C ALA A 267 -6.77 12.18 -21.65
N CYS A 268 -6.54 12.77 -20.45
CA CYS A 268 -6.69 12.12 -19.16
C CYS A 268 -8.02 12.46 -18.47
N ARG A 269 -8.90 13.23 -19.10
CA ARG A 269 -10.18 13.66 -18.53
C ARG A 269 -11.27 12.63 -18.79
N PHE A 270 -12.05 12.32 -17.77
CA PHE A 270 -13.27 11.53 -17.95
C PHE A 270 -14.36 12.37 -18.65
N ASP A 271 -14.53 13.60 -18.19
CA ASP A 271 -15.41 14.60 -18.80
C ASP A 271 -14.53 15.71 -19.40
N PRO A 272 -14.66 16.02 -20.71
CA PRO A 272 -13.85 17.03 -21.37
C PRO A 272 -13.91 18.43 -20.70
N THR A 273 -14.98 18.74 -19.98
CA THR A 273 -15.16 20.01 -19.27
C THR A 273 -14.39 20.11 -17.97
N TRP A 274 -13.84 18.99 -17.46
CA TRP A 274 -13.09 18.99 -16.22
C TRP A 274 -11.65 19.47 -16.45
N THR A 275 -11.37 20.70 -16.07
CA THR A 275 -10.01 21.23 -16.11
C THR A 275 -9.12 20.55 -15.06
N PHE A 276 -9.69 20.22 -13.91
CA PHE A 276 -9.05 19.48 -12.83
C PHE A 276 -9.79 18.16 -12.66
N CYS A 277 -9.16 17.09 -13.04
CA CYS A 277 -9.75 15.77 -12.94
C CYS A 277 -9.36 15.06 -11.60
#